data_9a30bd907c3a90fa7f42bc322d067bf7
#
_entry.id   9a30bd907c3a90fa7f42bc322d067bf7
#
_cell.length_a   1.000
_cell.length_b   1.000
_cell.length_c   1.000
_cell.angle_alpha   90.00
_cell.angle_beta   90.00
_cell.angle_gamma   90.00
#
_symmetry.space_group_name_H-M   'P 1'
#
loop_
_entity.id
_entity.type
_entity.pdbx_description
1 polymer ?
#
loop_
_entity_poly.entity_id
_entity_poly.type
_entity_poly.pdbx_seq_one_letter_code
_entity_poly.pdbx_strand_id
1 'polypeptide(L)'
;RNYICEEIGQAGQAPASSFVAMGMTNADGSQFYQTAGGTDKDYYGYYDVSVDAFESNFASAVETLKKYYKYDEKTGMFTNFPTLTYLYNTSSGHKAIGEYIQSAFASVGVTINLVNQEWNTFLNTRKNGDYSVARNGWLADYNDPISFLDMWVTASGNNDVQFGKGAHKDLKLYSLDLTDLGYDVKVVDGTWA
;
A
#
# COMPACT_ATOMS: atom_id res chain seq x y z
N ARG A 1 -8.62 -8.13 -5.66
CA ARG A 1 -8.05 -7.07 -6.52
C ARG A 1 -8.57 -7.18 -7.95
N ASN A 2 -8.56 -8.39 -8.53
CA ASN A 2 -9.03 -8.63 -9.90
C ASN A 2 -10.46 -8.14 -10.10
N TYR A 3 -11.38 -8.51 -9.21
CA TYR A 3 -12.77 -8.04 -9.25
C TYR A 3 -12.88 -6.51 -9.31
N ILE A 4 -12.05 -5.79 -8.53
CA ILE A 4 -12.05 -4.32 -8.56
C ILE A 4 -11.61 -3.80 -9.92
N CYS A 5 -10.60 -4.42 -10.53
CA CYS A 5 -10.10 -4.00 -11.85
C CYS A 5 -11.10 -4.34 -12.97
N GLU A 6 -11.67 -5.53 -12.96
CA GLU A 6 -12.47 -6.09 -14.03
C GLU A 6 -13.93 -5.64 -13.97
N GLU A 7 -14.54 -5.64 -12.76
CA GLU A 7 -15.98 -5.43 -12.61
C GLU A 7 -16.35 -4.01 -12.15
N ILE A 8 -15.46 -3.32 -11.44
CA ILE A 8 -15.71 -1.98 -10.92
C ILE A 8 -14.99 -0.93 -11.75
N GLY A 9 -13.68 -1.11 -11.96
CA GLY A 9 -12.82 -0.16 -12.68
C GLY A 9 -13.11 -0.12 -14.18
N GLN A 10 -13.09 -1.27 -14.81
CA GLN A 10 -13.41 -1.52 -16.24
C GLN A 10 -12.66 -0.61 -17.24
N ALA A 11 -11.47 -0.13 -16.88
CA ALA A 11 -10.68 0.78 -17.69
C ALA A 11 -9.28 0.22 -18.03
N GLY A 12 -9.16 -1.11 -18.03
CA GLY A 12 -7.90 -1.79 -18.36
C GLY A 12 -6.85 -1.78 -17.25
N GLN A 13 -7.26 -1.51 -16.01
CA GLN A 13 -6.35 -1.59 -14.87
C GLN A 13 -5.87 -3.02 -14.66
N ALA A 14 -4.60 -3.15 -14.25
CA ALA A 14 -4.03 -4.40 -13.78
C ALA A 14 -3.88 -4.39 -12.25
N PRO A 15 -4.08 -5.53 -11.56
CA PRO A 15 -3.79 -5.63 -10.14
C PRO A 15 -2.31 -5.37 -9.85
N ALA A 16 -2.03 -4.42 -8.97
CA ALA A 16 -0.67 -4.12 -8.55
C ALA A 16 -0.25 -4.97 -7.34
N SER A 17 1.00 -5.41 -7.32
CA SER A 17 1.64 -6.11 -6.21
C SER A 17 2.80 -5.32 -5.61
N SER A 18 3.17 -4.18 -6.21
CA SER A 18 4.21 -3.27 -5.73
C SER A 18 3.79 -1.81 -5.89
N PHE A 19 4.57 -0.90 -5.31
CA PHE A 19 4.35 0.55 -5.44
C PHE A 19 4.75 1.09 -6.81
N VAL A 20 5.79 0.51 -7.43
CA VAL A 20 6.22 0.93 -8.76
C VAL A 20 5.31 0.30 -9.80
N ALA A 21 4.71 1.13 -10.65
CA ALA A 21 3.82 0.66 -11.69
C ALA A 21 4.57 -0.12 -12.78
N MET A 22 3.86 -1.06 -13.40
CA MET A 22 4.35 -1.69 -14.64
C MET A 22 4.55 -0.61 -15.72
N GLY A 23 5.57 -0.80 -16.54
CA GLY A 23 5.94 0.16 -17.58
C GLY A 23 7.05 1.12 -17.19
N MET A 24 7.44 1.21 -15.92
CA MET A 24 8.67 1.91 -15.51
C MET A 24 9.90 1.10 -15.90
N THR A 25 10.89 1.76 -16.52
CA THR A 25 12.09 1.09 -17.04
C THR A 25 13.33 1.48 -16.26
N ASN A 26 14.26 0.54 -16.17
CA ASN A 26 15.64 0.79 -15.78
C ASN A 26 16.39 1.56 -16.89
N ALA A 27 17.58 2.04 -16.57
CA ALA A 27 18.44 2.74 -17.54
C ALA A 27 18.81 1.89 -18.77
N ASP A 28 18.81 0.57 -18.64
CA ASP A 28 19.08 -0.38 -19.73
C ASP A 28 17.84 -0.73 -20.56
N GLY A 29 16.67 -0.13 -20.23
CA GLY A 29 15.40 -0.39 -20.88
C GLY A 29 14.63 -1.61 -20.36
N SER A 30 15.18 -2.38 -19.42
CA SER A 30 14.45 -3.48 -18.79
C SER A 30 13.34 -2.95 -17.88
N GLN A 31 12.29 -3.76 -17.67
CA GLN A 31 11.18 -3.40 -16.78
C GLN A 31 11.62 -3.49 -15.32
N PHE A 32 11.56 -2.36 -14.59
CA PHE A 32 11.91 -2.32 -13.18
C PHE A 32 11.06 -3.28 -12.35
N TYR A 33 9.76 -3.32 -12.62
CA TYR A 33 8.81 -4.19 -11.94
C TYR A 33 9.24 -5.66 -11.93
N GLN A 34 9.77 -6.15 -13.05
CA GLN A 34 10.23 -7.54 -13.19
C GLN A 34 11.59 -7.77 -12.54
N THR A 35 12.49 -6.80 -12.60
CA THR A 35 13.86 -6.95 -12.10
C THR A 35 13.96 -6.73 -10.59
N ALA A 36 13.15 -5.86 -10.01
CA ALA A 36 13.18 -5.56 -8.58
C ALA A 36 12.73 -6.74 -7.70
N GLY A 37 11.98 -7.67 -8.25
CA GLY A 37 11.52 -8.86 -7.57
C GLY A 37 12.50 -10.03 -7.61
N GLY A 38 13.63 -9.88 -8.27
CA GLY A 38 14.62 -10.94 -8.45
C GLY A 38 14.66 -11.46 -9.89
N THR A 39 15.12 -12.68 -10.06
CA THR A 39 15.34 -13.28 -11.40
C THR A 39 14.12 -13.97 -12.00
N ASP A 40 13.04 -14.09 -11.25
CA ASP A 40 11.82 -14.75 -11.72
C ASP A 40 11.04 -13.80 -12.63
N LYS A 41 10.94 -14.16 -13.91
CA LYS A 41 10.17 -13.41 -14.91
C LYS A 41 8.67 -13.34 -14.58
N ASP A 42 8.18 -14.25 -13.77
CA ASP A 42 6.79 -14.33 -13.35
C ASP A 42 6.57 -13.68 -11.97
N TYR A 43 7.57 -12.97 -11.46
CA TYR A 43 7.45 -12.26 -10.19
C TYR A 43 6.52 -11.06 -10.32
N TYR A 44 5.50 -11.05 -9.48
CA TYR A 44 4.47 -10.01 -9.42
C TYR A 44 4.56 -9.12 -8.17
N GLY A 45 5.72 -9.07 -7.54
CA GLY A 45 5.93 -8.30 -6.32
C GLY A 45 5.75 -9.14 -5.06
N TYR A 46 5.33 -8.49 -3.96
CA TYR A 46 5.21 -9.13 -2.65
C TYR A 46 4.16 -10.23 -2.56
N TYR A 47 3.11 -10.11 -3.36
CA TYR A 47 1.98 -11.04 -3.35
C TYR A 47 1.66 -11.48 -4.77
N ASP A 48 1.50 -12.76 -4.96
CA ASP A 48 0.85 -13.26 -6.15
C ASP A 48 -0.58 -12.73 -6.19
N VAL A 49 -0.87 -11.92 -7.20
CA VAL A 49 -2.19 -11.29 -7.39
C VAL A 49 -3.05 -12.05 -8.38
N SER A 50 -2.62 -13.23 -8.82
CA SER A 50 -3.42 -14.11 -9.66
C SER A 50 -4.70 -14.56 -8.94
N VAL A 51 -5.69 -14.93 -9.73
CA VAL A 51 -6.95 -15.49 -9.19
C VAL A 51 -6.69 -16.80 -8.43
N ASP A 52 -5.76 -17.61 -8.92
CA ASP A 52 -5.43 -18.91 -8.34
C ASP A 52 -4.77 -18.79 -6.95
N ALA A 53 -4.06 -17.69 -6.70
CA ALA A 53 -3.43 -17.43 -5.40
C ALA A 53 -4.39 -16.86 -4.34
N PHE A 54 -5.63 -16.51 -4.71
CA PHE A 54 -6.55 -15.84 -3.79
C PHE A 54 -6.79 -16.64 -2.51
N GLU A 55 -7.15 -17.92 -2.64
CA GLU A 55 -7.49 -18.77 -1.49
C GLU A 55 -6.31 -18.94 -0.53
N SER A 56 -5.10 -19.14 -1.04
CA SER A 56 -3.89 -19.28 -0.21
C SER A 56 -3.53 -17.98 0.48
N ASN A 57 -3.63 -16.84 -0.21
CA ASN A 57 -3.40 -15.52 0.37
C ASN A 57 -4.44 -15.19 1.45
N PHE A 58 -5.70 -15.51 1.20
CA PHE A 58 -6.78 -15.30 2.16
C PHE A 58 -6.58 -16.13 3.42
N ALA A 59 -6.30 -17.43 3.27
CA ALA A 59 -6.02 -18.33 4.39
C ALA A 59 -4.84 -17.83 5.24
N SER A 60 -3.75 -17.41 4.59
CA SER A 60 -2.57 -16.84 5.27
C SER A 60 -2.90 -15.55 6.04
N ALA A 61 -3.76 -14.71 5.48
CA ALA A 61 -4.22 -13.49 6.15
C ALA A 61 -5.06 -13.82 7.39
N VAL A 62 -6.00 -14.76 7.30
CA VAL A 62 -6.81 -15.22 8.42
C VAL A 62 -5.93 -15.79 9.53
N GLU A 63 -5.00 -16.69 9.22
CA GLU A 63 -4.07 -17.26 10.21
C GLU A 63 -3.17 -16.19 10.86
N THR A 64 -2.79 -15.17 10.12
CA THR A 64 -2.05 -14.04 10.69
C THR A 64 -2.89 -13.25 11.68
N LEU A 65 -4.14 -12.96 11.33
CA LEU A 65 -5.06 -12.19 12.17
C LEU A 65 -5.52 -12.94 13.43
N LYS A 66 -5.65 -14.27 13.36
CA LYS A 66 -5.96 -15.12 14.51
C LYS A 66 -4.95 -14.99 15.66
N LYS A 67 -3.73 -14.55 15.39
CA LYS A 67 -2.72 -14.29 16.42
C LYS A 67 -3.06 -13.10 17.31
N TYR A 68 -3.92 -12.21 16.84
CA TYR A 68 -4.22 -10.93 17.50
C TYR A 68 -5.69 -10.75 17.85
N TYR A 69 -6.60 -11.43 17.10
CA TYR A 69 -8.04 -11.26 17.22
C TYR A 69 -8.75 -12.60 17.42
N LYS A 70 -9.90 -12.54 18.11
CA LYS A 70 -10.72 -13.73 18.32
C LYS A 70 -11.44 -14.11 17.03
N TYR A 71 -11.33 -15.35 16.65
CA TYR A 71 -11.96 -15.93 15.47
C TYR A 71 -12.91 -17.04 15.87
N ASP A 72 -14.12 -17.04 15.32
CA ASP A 72 -15.09 -18.11 15.49
C ASP A 72 -15.02 -19.07 14.30
N GLU A 73 -14.48 -20.25 14.53
CA GLU A 73 -14.31 -21.29 13.51
C GLU A 73 -15.66 -21.81 12.95
N LYS A 74 -16.76 -21.63 13.67
CA LYS A 74 -18.09 -22.08 13.20
C LYS A 74 -18.69 -21.12 12.18
N THR A 75 -18.44 -19.84 12.35
CA THR A 75 -18.98 -18.79 11.48
C THR A 75 -17.99 -18.29 10.47
N GLY A 76 -16.71 -18.57 10.67
CA GLY A 76 -15.62 -18.02 9.83
C GLY A 76 -15.40 -16.52 10.04
N MET A 77 -15.72 -15.97 11.21
CA MET A 77 -15.71 -14.54 11.46
C MET A 77 -14.85 -14.14 12.65
N PHE A 78 -14.22 -12.97 12.54
CA PHE A 78 -13.61 -12.30 13.68
C PHE A 78 -14.69 -11.63 14.54
N THR A 79 -14.59 -11.78 15.86
CA THR A 79 -15.64 -11.31 16.80
C THR A 79 -15.26 -10.08 17.60
N ASN A 80 -13.98 -9.73 17.62
CA ASN A 80 -13.45 -8.57 18.36
C ASN A 80 -12.50 -7.70 17.52
N PHE A 81 -12.61 -7.77 16.21
CA PHE A 81 -11.82 -6.90 15.34
C PHE A 81 -12.30 -5.45 15.51
N PRO A 82 -11.40 -4.47 15.64
CA PRO A 82 -11.80 -3.07 15.74
C PRO A 82 -12.48 -2.59 14.47
N THR A 83 -13.40 -1.66 14.59
CA THR A 83 -13.98 -0.99 13.43
C THR A 83 -12.91 -0.15 12.74
N LEU A 84 -12.77 -0.32 11.44
CA LEU A 84 -11.86 0.46 10.61
C LEU A 84 -12.60 1.59 9.91
N THR A 85 -11.89 2.67 9.61
CA THR A 85 -12.36 3.72 8.70
C THR A 85 -11.66 3.59 7.35
N TYR A 86 -12.42 3.67 6.26
CA TYR A 86 -11.91 3.77 4.90
C TYR A 86 -12.19 5.16 4.35
N LEU A 87 -11.15 5.96 4.23
CA LEU A 87 -11.21 7.34 3.77
C LEU A 87 -11.03 7.40 2.25
N TYR A 88 -11.93 8.11 1.56
CA TYR A 88 -11.83 8.34 0.12
C TYR A 88 -12.39 9.70 -0.29
N ASN A 89 -11.90 10.25 -1.40
CA ASN A 89 -12.43 11.48 -1.96
C ASN A 89 -13.66 11.23 -2.84
N THR A 90 -14.53 12.21 -2.93
CA THR A 90 -15.80 12.14 -3.65
C THR A 90 -15.61 11.74 -5.11
N SER A 91 -16.13 10.57 -5.46
CA SER A 91 -16.17 9.99 -6.81
C SER A 91 -17.07 8.75 -6.76
N SER A 92 -17.87 8.53 -7.79
CA SER A 92 -18.72 7.33 -7.90
C SER A 92 -17.89 6.04 -7.95
N GLY A 93 -16.79 6.04 -8.68
CA GLY A 93 -15.88 4.89 -8.75
C GLY A 93 -15.20 4.59 -7.42
N HIS A 94 -14.75 5.61 -6.70
CA HIS A 94 -14.14 5.41 -5.37
C HIS A 94 -15.16 4.91 -4.34
N LYS A 95 -16.40 5.38 -4.43
CA LYS A 95 -17.50 4.88 -3.62
C LYS A 95 -17.76 3.40 -3.86
N ALA A 96 -17.89 3.00 -5.12
CA ALA A 96 -18.14 1.61 -5.50
C ALA A 96 -17.04 0.67 -5.02
N ILE A 97 -15.77 1.08 -5.12
CA ILE A 97 -14.64 0.34 -4.56
C ILE A 97 -14.74 0.24 -3.04
N GLY A 98 -15.06 1.34 -2.36
CA GLY A 98 -15.24 1.37 -0.91
C GLY A 98 -16.35 0.42 -0.45
N GLU A 99 -17.50 0.44 -1.10
CA GLU A 99 -18.65 -0.45 -0.82
C GLU A 99 -18.30 -1.91 -1.03
N TYR A 100 -17.54 -2.23 -2.08
CA TYR A 100 -17.05 -3.59 -2.30
C TYR A 100 -16.09 -4.03 -1.20
N ILE A 101 -15.11 -3.20 -0.81
CA ILE A 101 -14.19 -3.49 0.28
C ILE A 101 -14.96 -3.68 1.60
N GLN A 102 -15.89 -2.82 1.91
CA GLN A 102 -16.75 -2.90 3.10
C GLN A 102 -17.48 -4.25 3.15
N SER A 103 -18.10 -4.66 2.05
CA SER A 103 -18.81 -5.93 1.94
C SER A 103 -17.87 -7.14 2.09
N ALA A 104 -16.70 -7.10 1.42
CA ALA A 104 -15.72 -8.17 1.49
C ALA A 104 -15.18 -8.36 2.91
N PHE A 105 -14.90 -7.29 3.63
CA PHE A 105 -14.44 -7.37 5.02
C PHE A 105 -15.56 -7.78 6.00
N ALA A 106 -16.80 -7.34 5.73
CA ALA A 106 -17.95 -7.76 6.54
C ALA A 106 -18.17 -9.27 6.51
N SER A 107 -17.85 -9.95 5.40
CA SER A 107 -17.98 -11.42 5.28
C SER A 107 -17.06 -12.20 6.23
N VAL A 108 -16.02 -11.55 6.76
CA VAL A 108 -15.10 -12.14 7.75
C VAL A 108 -15.22 -11.48 9.13
N GLY A 109 -16.30 -10.73 9.37
CA GLY A 109 -16.57 -10.13 10.68
C GLY A 109 -15.81 -8.83 10.95
N VAL A 110 -15.26 -8.17 9.94
CA VAL A 110 -14.58 -6.89 10.08
C VAL A 110 -15.48 -5.75 9.60
N THR A 111 -15.77 -4.81 10.48
CA THR A 111 -16.58 -3.62 10.16
C THR A 111 -15.71 -2.52 9.58
N ILE A 112 -16.10 -2.00 8.42
CA ILE A 112 -15.47 -0.82 7.80
C ILE A 112 -16.50 0.30 7.66
N ASN A 113 -16.19 1.47 8.21
CA ASN A 113 -16.94 2.69 8.01
C ASN A 113 -16.37 3.48 6.83
N LEU A 114 -17.21 3.80 5.87
CA LEU A 114 -16.84 4.59 4.70
C LEU A 114 -16.90 6.08 5.05
N VAL A 115 -15.79 6.79 4.84
CA VAL A 115 -15.67 8.23 5.07
C VAL A 115 -15.38 8.93 3.75
N ASN A 116 -16.39 9.62 3.22
CA ASN A 116 -16.29 10.42 2.01
C ASN A 116 -15.95 11.86 2.36
N GLN A 117 -14.98 12.44 1.65
CA GLN A 117 -14.63 13.85 1.80
C GLN A 117 -14.42 14.52 0.45
N GLU A 118 -14.64 15.83 0.40
CA GLU A 118 -14.23 16.68 -0.69
C GLU A 118 -12.70 16.68 -0.81
N TRP A 119 -12.19 16.90 -2.02
CA TRP A 119 -10.78 16.71 -2.36
C TRP A 119 -9.79 17.40 -1.41
N ASN A 120 -9.97 18.68 -1.14
CA ASN A 120 -9.02 19.42 -0.29
C ASN A 120 -9.05 18.95 1.17
N THR A 121 -10.24 18.66 1.69
CA THR A 121 -10.42 18.09 3.03
C THR A 121 -9.80 16.71 3.11
N PHE A 122 -10.05 15.87 2.11
CA PHE A 122 -9.47 14.54 1.98
C PHE A 122 -7.94 14.55 2.00
N LEU A 123 -7.31 15.45 1.24
CA LEU A 123 -5.85 15.58 1.22
C LEU A 123 -5.28 15.92 2.60
N ASN A 124 -5.92 16.86 3.30
CA ASN A 124 -5.48 17.25 4.64
C ASN A 124 -5.66 16.12 5.66
N THR A 125 -6.82 15.47 5.67
CA THR A 125 -7.11 14.33 6.55
C THR A 125 -6.12 13.19 6.29
N ARG A 126 -5.84 12.89 5.02
CA ARG A 126 -4.89 11.85 4.63
C ARG A 126 -3.45 12.19 5.07
N LYS A 127 -3.00 13.43 4.87
CA LYS A 127 -1.68 13.90 5.33
C LYS A 127 -1.52 13.90 6.85
N ASN A 128 -2.61 14.10 7.59
CA ASN A 128 -2.61 14.05 9.04
C ASN A 128 -2.65 12.62 9.60
N GLY A 129 -2.96 11.63 8.78
CA GLY A 129 -3.06 10.24 9.20
C GLY A 129 -4.37 9.89 9.92
N ASP A 130 -5.43 10.69 9.79
CA ASP A 130 -6.71 10.52 10.48
C ASP A 130 -7.60 9.47 9.78
N TYR A 131 -7.10 8.23 9.67
CA TYR A 131 -7.79 7.10 9.04
C TYR A 131 -7.19 5.77 9.46
N SER A 132 -7.91 4.68 9.26
CA SER A 132 -7.36 3.33 9.34
C SER A 132 -6.81 2.89 7.98
N VAL A 133 -7.57 3.14 6.92
CA VAL A 133 -7.22 2.88 5.53
C VAL A 133 -7.66 4.08 4.69
N ALA A 134 -6.83 4.52 3.77
CA ALA A 134 -7.19 5.62 2.86
C ALA A 134 -6.92 5.23 1.41
N ARG A 135 -7.80 5.70 0.54
CA ARG A 135 -7.53 5.68 -0.90
C ARG A 135 -6.33 6.55 -1.21
N ASN A 136 -5.43 6.07 -2.04
CA ASN A 136 -4.35 6.86 -2.59
C ASN A 136 -4.17 6.56 -4.09
N GLY A 137 -3.47 7.44 -4.80
CA GLY A 137 -3.10 7.26 -6.18
C GLY A 137 -1.95 8.20 -6.54
N TRP A 138 -1.13 7.77 -7.47
CA TRP A 138 0.00 8.54 -7.96
C TRP A 138 0.15 8.38 -9.46
N LEU A 139 0.40 9.47 -10.14
CA LEU A 139 0.85 9.47 -11.53
C LEU A 139 2.33 9.79 -11.54
N ALA A 140 3.12 8.98 -12.27
CA ALA A 140 4.54 9.25 -12.41
C ALA A 140 4.79 10.61 -13.05
N ASP A 141 5.68 11.41 -12.48
CA ASP A 141 6.07 12.70 -13.04
C ASP A 141 7.02 12.51 -14.25
N TYR A 142 7.76 11.40 -14.25
CA TYR A 142 8.71 11.02 -15.30
C TYR A 142 8.93 9.50 -15.30
N ASN A 143 9.54 8.99 -16.37
CA ASN A 143 9.78 7.55 -16.51
C ASN A 143 11.05 7.11 -15.75
N ASP A 144 10.92 7.07 -14.44
CA ASP A 144 11.91 6.48 -13.54
C ASP A 144 11.18 5.89 -12.32
N PRO A 145 11.55 4.71 -11.85
CA PRO A 145 10.95 4.06 -10.67
C PRO A 145 10.93 4.95 -9.42
N ILE A 146 11.89 5.85 -9.25
CA ILE A 146 11.97 6.76 -8.11
C ILE A 146 10.75 7.69 -8.02
N SER A 147 10.08 7.94 -9.15
CA SER A 147 8.83 8.72 -9.17
C SER A 147 7.72 8.12 -8.32
N PHE A 148 7.76 6.81 -8.04
CA PHE A 148 6.85 6.10 -7.15
C PHE A 148 7.40 5.86 -5.74
N LEU A 149 8.67 6.15 -5.49
CA LEU A 149 9.38 5.78 -4.26
C LEU A 149 9.81 6.99 -3.43
N ASP A 150 10.08 8.14 -4.04
CA ASP A 150 10.58 9.33 -3.34
C ASP A 150 9.58 9.94 -2.35
N MET A 151 8.30 9.64 -2.49
CA MET A 151 7.26 10.05 -1.55
C MET A 151 7.38 9.36 -0.17
N TRP A 152 8.09 8.25 -0.06
CA TRP A 152 8.14 7.42 1.15
C TRP A 152 9.28 7.79 2.12
N VAL A 153 9.84 8.99 1.98
CA VAL A 153 10.83 9.52 2.92
C VAL A 153 10.20 10.49 3.90
N THR A 154 10.78 10.59 5.09
CA THR A 154 10.25 11.41 6.20
C THR A 154 9.97 12.86 5.82
N ALA A 155 10.85 13.47 5.03
CA ALA A 155 10.77 14.88 4.63
C ALA A 155 9.81 15.14 3.46
N SER A 156 9.30 14.11 2.78
CA SER A 156 8.43 14.32 1.63
C SER A 156 7.07 14.89 2.03
N GLY A 157 6.61 15.91 1.30
CA GLY A 157 5.25 16.44 1.43
C GLY A 157 4.15 15.48 0.98
N ASN A 158 4.52 14.40 0.30
CA ASN A 158 3.63 13.33 -0.17
C ASN A 158 3.74 12.05 0.67
N ASN A 159 4.46 12.10 1.80
CA ASN A 159 4.53 11.00 2.75
C ASN A 159 3.24 10.95 3.60
N ASP A 160 2.16 10.51 2.98
CA ASP A 160 0.83 10.49 3.61
C ASP A 160 0.68 9.42 4.69
N VAL A 161 1.54 8.40 4.68
CA VAL A 161 1.57 7.35 5.72
C VAL A 161 2.46 7.69 6.90
N GLN A 162 3.05 8.89 6.91
CA GLN A 162 3.83 9.42 8.04
C GLN A 162 5.09 8.58 8.39
N PHE A 163 5.73 7.96 7.40
CA PHE A 163 6.99 7.25 7.63
C PHE A 163 8.03 8.15 8.32
N GLY A 164 8.64 7.63 9.38
CA GLY A 164 9.64 8.31 10.19
C GLY A 164 9.12 9.47 11.04
N LYS A 165 7.80 9.69 11.08
CA LYS A 165 7.14 10.73 11.88
C LYS A 165 6.49 10.14 13.14
N GLY A 166 6.00 10.99 14.03
CA GLY A 166 5.28 10.57 15.24
C GLY A 166 6.19 10.24 16.42
N ALA A 167 5.83 9.23 17.20
CA ALA A 167 6.52 8.87 18.44
C ALA A 167 7.99 8.44 18.24
N HIS A 168 8.36 8.14 17.02
CA HIS A 168 9.70 7.68 16.67
C HIS A 168 10.54 8.73 15.94
N LYS A 169 10.12 9.99 15.94
CA LYS A 169 10.85 11.10 15.28
C LYS A 169 12.28 11.27 15.76
N ASP A 170 12.58 10.85 16.99
CA ASP A 170 13.89 10.95 17.62
C ASP A 170 14.70 9.63 17.49
N LEU A 171 14.16 8.59 16.86
CA LEU A 171 14.91 7.38 16.58
C LEU A 171 16.01 7.67 15.57
N LYS A 172 17.23 7.39 15.99
CA LYS A 172 18.36 7.24 15.07
C LYS A 172 18.10 6.02 14.21
N LEU A 173 17.62 6.22 13.00
CA LEU A 173 17.09 5.13 12.18
C LEU A 173 18.18 4.10 11.80
N TYR A 174 19.37 4.56 11.47
CA TYR A 174 20.53 3.71 11.15
C TYR A 174 21.75 4.58 10.81
N SER A 175 22.91 3.97 10.81
CA SER A 175 24.09 4.48 10.11
C SER A 175 24.13 3.84 8.72
N LEU A 176 24.24 4.62 7.68
CA LEU A 176 24.36 4.17 6.31
C LEU A 176 25.75 4.53 5.78
N ASP A 177 26.48 3.56 5.31
CA ASP A 177 27.76 3.72 4.63
C ASP A 177 27.63 3.14 3.23
N LEU A 178 27.67 3.99 2.21
CA LEU A 178 27.57 3.60 0.81
C LEU A 178 28.93 3.59 0.09
N THR A 179 30.02 3.76 0.82
CA THR A 179 31.38 3.80 0.23
C THR A 179 31.75 2.48 -0.45
N ASP A 180 31.28 1.35 0.09
CA ASP A 180 31.47 0.02 -0.51
C ASP A 180 30.76 -0.16 -1.86
N LEU A 181 29.76 0.69 -2.14
CA LEU A 181 29.05 0.74 -3.42
C LEU A 181 29.61 1.81 -4.36
N GLY A 182 30.69 2.46 -3.99
CA GLY A 182 31.36 3.50 -4.79
C GLY A 182 30.75 4.91 -4.65
N TYR A 183 29.88 5.12 -3.68
CA TYR A 183 29.32 6.43 -3.38
C TYR A 183 30.04 7.05 -2.17
N ASP A 184 30.45 8.31 -2.31
CA ASP A 184 31.03 9.08 -1.19
C ASP A 184 29.90 9.67 -0.31
N VAL A 185 29.08 8.75 0.25
CA VAL A 185 27.96 9.09 1.11
C VAL A 185 28.02 8.24 2.37
N LYS A 186 28.14 8.94 3.50
CA LYS A 186 28.09 8.33 4.81
C LYS A 186 27.15 9.10 5.71
N VAL A 187 26.14 8.42 6.23
CA VAL A 187 25.24 8.98 7.23
C VAL A 187 25.66 8.43 8.59
N VAL A 188 26.03 9.32 9.47
CA VAL A 188 26.40 8.99 10.87
C VAL A 188 25.27 9.47 11.77
N ASP A 189 24.82 8.63 12.69
CA ASP A 189 23.79 8.95 13.67
C ASP A 189 22.41 9.30 13.10
N GLY A 190 22.13 8.88 11.86
CA GLY A 190 20.82 9.08 11.26
C GLY A 190 20.44 10.54 10.96
N THR A 191 21.38 11.46 11.05
CA THR A 191 21.21 12.85 10.62
C THR A 191 21.66 13.00 9.18
N TRP A 192 20.74 13.39 8.34
CA TRP A 192 21.04 13.78 6.96
C TRP A 192 21.67 15.17 7.01
N ALA A 193 22.86 15.28 6.51
CA ALA A 193 23.52 16.57 6.29
C ALA A 193 23.01 17.19 4.99
#